data_1d7f2f37a9cc938e2807aba7916aa3d4
#
_entry.id   1d7f2f37a9cc938e2807aba7916aa3d4
#
_cell.length_a   1.000
_cell.length_b   1.000
_cell.length_c   1.000
_cell.angle_alpha   90.00
_cell.angle_beta   90.00
_cell.angle_gamma   90.00
#
_symmetry.space_group_name_H-M   'P 1'
#
loop_
_entity.id
_entity.type
_entity.pdbx_description
1 polymer ?
#
loop_
_entity_poly.entity_id
_entity_poly.type
_entity_poly.pdbx_seq_one_letter_code
_entity_poly.pdbx_strand_id
1 'polypeptide(L)'
;MPFSTTKPVYGLARKPGSLAQLSKFTRGWNDDRAQFLLPLAFQDVFYKRYDFENDTITGDFTVSEKDAGSTVFAISTSVENGALVGATAATDNTMIGLNYDGVFFDAQSSPGMRVRLKVNTATSIYIEAGFCDAPTQAYDANWTVTTGTADPTLVSNGTTDVASVVLDTDATQKSFVVCAVGTTDSAPKLTVLGDIPGVSPVENDTYLTILVQINSAASATAGANSVTGCINGNPVLSGTVNAGLDTAKALRPYIVVGNRAASARTFTVDSFEIWCNRR
;
A
#
# COMPACT_ATOMS: atom_id res chain seq x y z
N MET A 1 29.37 38.45 -27.40
CA MET A 1 28.07 38.29 -26.70
C MET A 1 28.36 37.60 -25.38
N PRO A 2 28.13 38.23 -24.23
CA PRO A 2 28.39 37.60 -22.94
C PRO A 2 27.25 36.63 -22.61
N PHE A 3 27.58 35.40 -22.29
CA PHE A 3 26.66 34.42 -21.76
C PHE A 3 26.20 34.82 -20.35
N SER A 4 24.92 35.08 -20.20
CA SER A 4 24.31 35.32 -18.89
C SER A 4 24.29 34.01 -18.08
N THR A 5 25.16 33.88 -17.08
CA THR A 5 25.14 32.83 -16.09
C THR A 5 24.18 33.18 -14.99
N THR A 6 22.87 33.20 -15.27
CA THR A 6 21.87 33.16 -14.22
C THR A 6 21.84 31.72 -13.67
N LYS A 7 22.54 31.52 -12.55
CA LYS A 7 22.40 30.31 -11.76
C LYS A 7 20.93 30.18 -11.35
N PRO A 8 20.28 29.04 -11.60
CA PRO A 8 18.94 28.83 -11.03
C PRO A 8 19.09 28.86 -9.51
N VAL A 9 18.44 29.84 -8.89
CA VAL A 9 18.30 29.87 -7.43
C VAL A 9 17.32 28.78 -7.07
N TYR A 10 17.82 27.60 -6.73
CA TYR A 10 17.02 26.60 -6.07
C TYR A 10 16.66 27.15 -4.69
N GLY A 11 15.47 27.71 -4.57
CA GLY A 11 14.94 28.10 -3.30
C GLY A 11 14.78 26.85 -2.43
N LEU A 12 15.73 26.63 -1.54
CA LEU A 12 15.61 25.65 -0.48
C LEU A 12 14.41 26.09 0.36
N ALA A 13 13.29 25.42 0.20
CA ALA A 13 12.15 25.57 1.08
C ALA A 13 12.61 25.24 2.52
N ARG A 14 12.73 26.28 3.34
CA ARG A 14 13.04 26.14 4.78
C ARG A 14 11.86 25.47 5.47
N LYS A 15 11.98 24.21 5.77
CA LYS A 15 11.03 23.23 6.28
C LYS A 15 10.18 22.60 5.18
N PRO A 16 10.47 21.38 4.79
CA PRO A 16 9.53 20.56 4.05
C PRO A 16 8.37 20.21 4.97
N GLY A 17 7.25 20.91 4.81
CA GLY A 17 6.07 20.81 5.71
C GLY A 17 5.33 19.55 5.39
N SER A 18 5.48 18.50 5.08
CA SER A 18 4.76 17.26 4.85
C SER A 18 5.11 16.53 3.54
N LEU A 19 5.04 15.23 3.56
CA LEU A 19 5.14 14.36 2.39
C LEU A 19 4.11 14.71 1.29
N ALA A 20 3.00 15.36 1.65
CA ALA A 20 2.05 15.92 0.69
C ALA A 20 2.69 17.00 -0.22
N GLN A 21 3.71 17.71 0.26
CA GLN A 21 4.48 18.63 -0.60
C GLN A 21 5.46 17.87 -1.49
N LEU A 22 5.97 16.73 -1.04
CA LEU A 22 6.79 15.85 -1.85
C LEU A 22 6.02 15.32 -3.05
N SER A 23 4.78 14.86 -2.83
CA SER A 23 3.92 14.37 -3.91
C SER A 23 3.58 15.45 -4.96
N LYS A 24 3.56 16.72 -4.56
CA LYS A 24 3.39 17.85 -5.48
C LYS A 24 4.67 18.14 -6.28
N PHE A 25 5.83 17.91 -5.68
CA PHE A 25 7.12 18.13 -6.34
C PHE A 25 7.42 17.04 -7.37
N THR A 26 7.00 15.81 -7.10
CA THR A 26 7.23 14.65 -8.00
C THR A 26 6.23 14.57 -9.16
N ARG A 27 5.11 15.29 -9.12
CA ARG A 27 4.07 15.26 -10.17
C ARG A 27 4.52 15.74 -11.58
N GLY A 28 5.69 16.35 -11.71
CA GLY A 28 6.20 16.85 -13.00
C GLY A 28 7.51 16.22 -13.45
N TRP A 29 8.06 15.26 -12.72
CA TRP A 29 9.35 14.66 -13.01
C TRP A 29 9.19 13.17 -13.22
N ASN A 30 9.83 12.64 -14.26
CA ASN A 30 9.95 11.19 -14.45
C ASN A 30 10.51 10.56 -13.17
N ASP A 31 9.89 9.50 -12.70
CA ASP A 31 10.16 8.80 -11.44
C ASP A 31 11.68 8.58 -11.16
N ASP A 32 12.46 8.31 -12.18
CA ASP A 32 13.88 7.99 -12.06
C ASP A 32 14.77 9.14 -11.58
N ARG A 33 14.39 10.40 -11.83
CA ARG A 33 15.18 11.56 -11.40
C ARG A 33 14.82 12.08 -10.01
N ALA A 34 13.56 11.90 -9.60
CA ALA A 34 13.13 12.28 -8.26
C ALA A 34 13.79 11.40 -7.18
N GLN A 35 14.11 10.16 -7.50
CA GLN A 35 14.78 9.22 -6.59
C GLN A 35 16.20 9.65 -6.21
N PHE A 36 16.91 10.35 -7.07
CA PHE A 36 18.27 10.83 -6.79
C PHE A 36 18.33 12.06 -5.88
N LEU A 37 17.27 12.86 -5.86
CA LEU A 37 17.23 14.10 -5.07
C LEU A 37 16.62 13.89 -3.68
N LEU A 38 15.83 12.84 -3.50
CA LEU A 38 15.16 12.51 -2.23
C LEU A 38 16.13 12.35 -1.04
N PRO A 39 17.25 11.61 -1.14
CA PRO A 39 18.15 11.42 -0.01
C PRO A 39 18.88 12.69 0.45
N LEU A 40 19.08 13.65 -0.46
CA LEU A 40 19.82 14.89 -0.17
C LEU A 40 18.92 16.01 0.36
N ALA A 41 17.63 15.99 0.02
CA ALA A 41 16.70 17.06 0.38
C ALA A 41 15.98 16.81 1.72
N PHE A 42 15.98 15.58 2.24
CA PHE A 42 15.10 15.18 3.34
C PHE A 42 15.82 14.33 4.38
N GLN A 43 16.73 14.95 5.13
CA GLN A 43 17.39 14.30 6.28
C GLN A 43 16.39 13.86 7.37
N ASP A 44 15.18 14.43 7.34
CA ASP A 44 14.12 14.15 8.30
C ASP A 44 13.08 13.13 7.82
N VAL A 45 13.35 12.44 6.70
CA VAL A 45 12.47 11.39 6.17
C VAL A 45 13.19 10.04 6.23
N PHE A 46 12.52 9.06 6.79
CA PHE A 46 12.87 7.66 6.56
C PHE A 46 12.31 7.25 5.20
N TYR A 47 13.13 6.64 4.35
CA TYR A 47 12.72 6.07 3.08
C TYR A 47 13.47 4.77 2.82
N LYS A 48 12.77 3.74 2.40
CA LYS A 48 13.34 2.47 2.00
C LYS A 48 12.59 1.92 0.79
N ARG A 49 13.34 1.43 -0.21
CA ARG A 49 12.81 0.75 -1.39
C ARG A 49 13.41 -0.63 -1.49
N TYR A 50 12.57 -1.57 -1.88
CA TYR A 50 12.91 -2.94 -2.20
C TYR A 50 12.50 -3.20 -3.64
N ASP A 51 13.44 -3.59 -4.47
CA ASP A 51 13.28 -4.02 -5.85
C ASP A 51 13.56 -5.52 -6.04
N PHE A 52 13.87 -6.19 -4.92
CA PHE A 52 14.02 -7.65 -4.84
C PHE A 52 15.08 -8.24 -5.79
N GLU A 53 16.12 -7.48 -6.12
CA GLU A 53 17.24 -7.92 -6.96
C GLU A 53 18.17 -8.92 -6.26
N ASN A 54 18.11 -9.01 -4.94
CA ASN A 54 18.95 -9.88 -4.12
C ASN A 54 18.24 -11.20 -3.81
N ASP A 55 19.01 -12.27 -3.66
CA ASP A 55 18.53 -13.64 -3.46
C ASP A 55 17.83 -13.93 -2.13
N THR A 56 17.62 -12.93 -1.27
CA THR A 56 16.96 -13.13 0.02
C THR A 56 16.06 -11.97 0.42
N ILE A 57 14.86 -12.29 0.90
CA ILE A 57 13.91 -11.35 1.54
C ILE A 57 14.03 -11.35 3.06
N THR A 58 15.03 -12.08 3.61
CA THR A 58 15.17 -12.32 5.05
C THR A 58 15.55 -11.06 5.82
N GLY A 59 14.93 -10.88 6.95
CA GLY A 59 15.23 -9.85 7.97
C GLY A 59 14.30 -8.66 7.95
N ASP A 60 13.78 -8.28 6.79
CA ASP A 60 12.85 -7.14 6.68
C ASP A 60 11.41 -7.55 6.37
N PHE A 61 11.18 -8.80 5.95
CA PHE A 61 9.85 -9.30 5.61
C PHE A 61 9.55 -10.67 6.19
N THR A 62 8.33 -10.84 6.65
CA THR A 62 7.72 -12.14 6.94
C THR A 62 6.71 -12.46 5.85
N VAL A 63 6.87 -13.64 5.27
CA VAL A 63 5.93 -14.20 4.28
C VAL A 63 5.00 -15.19 4.96
N SER A 64 3.80 -15.33 4.41
CA SER A 64 2.75 -16.05 5.09
C SER A 64 1.70 -16.62 4.14
N GLU A 65 1.02 -17.67 4.57
CA GLU A 65 -0.08 -18.31 3.84
C GLU A 65 -1.24 -18.66 4.78
N LYS A 66 -2.45 -18.56 4.28
CA LYS A 66 -3.66 -18.95 5.04
C LYS A 66 -3.89 -20.47 4.99
N ASP A 67 -3.67 -21.06 3.84
CA ASP A 67 -3.99 -22.47 3.60
C ASP A 67 -2.79 -23.22 3.02
N ALA A 68 -2.59 -24.44 3.49
CA ALA A 68 -1.56 -25.33 2.99
C ALA A 68 -1.74 -25.59 1.48
N GLY A 69 -0.65 -25.56 0.74
CA GLY A 69 -0.63 -25.73 -0.72
C GLY A 69 -0.56 -24.42 -1.51
N SER A 70 -0.60 -23.27 -0.82
CA SER A 70 -0.14 -22.02 -1.40
C SER A 70 1.39 -22.00 -1.51
N THR A 71 1.91 -21.20 -2.42
CA THR A 71 3.33 -20.87 -2.47
C THR A 71 3.51 -19.45 -1.97
N VAL A 72 4.12 -19.31 -0.82
CA VAL A 72 4.42 -17.98 -0.23
C VAL A 72 5.32 -17.16 -1.15
N PHE A 73 5.35 -15.86 -0.96
CA PHE A 73 6.23 -14.99 -1.72
C PHE A 73 7.70 -15.38 -1.56
N ALA A 74 8.38 -15.56 -2.68
CA ALA A 74 9.81 -15.82 -2.77
C ALA A 74 10.42 -15.03 -3.92
N ILE A 75 11.72 -14.76 -3.87
CA ILE A 75 12.42 -14.10 -4.96
C ILE A 75 12.41 -15.00 -6.18
N SER A 76 12.01 -14.42 -7.31
CA SER A 76 11.99 -15.11 -8.60
C SER A 76 13.33 -14.90 -9.32
N THR A 77 13.98 -16.00 -9.68
CA THR A 77 15.19 -15.99 -10.51
C THR A 77 14.89 -15.86 -12.01
N SER A 78 13.62 -15.92 -12.39
CA SER A 78 13.17 -15.87 -13.80
C SER A 78 12.66 -14.50 -14.23
N VAL A 79 12.57 -13.53 -13.32
CA VAL A 79 12.17 -12.15 -13.61
C VAL A 79 13.41 -11.27 -13.63
N GLU A 80 13.65 -10.60 -14.76
CA GLU A 80 14.73 -9.62 -14.85
C GLU A 80 14.51 -8.49 -13.84
N ASN A 81 15.60 -8.04 -13.21
CA ASN A 81 15.63 -7.01 -12.15
C ASN A 81 14.94 -7.41 -10.82
N GLY A 82 14.73 -8.71 -10.60
CA GLY A 82 14.16 -9.22 -9.37
C GLY A 82 12.65 -8.99 -9.23
N ALA A 83 11.99 -9.89 -8.56
CA ALA A 83 10.60 -9.75 -8.12
C ALA A 83 10.28 -10.82 -7.08
N LEU A 84 9.29 -10.58 -6.24
CA LEU A 84 8.68 -11.64 -5.44
C LEU A 84 7.54 -12.27 -6.21
N VAL A 85 7.54 -13.59 -6.27
CA VAL A 85 6.45 -14.37 -6.87
C VAL A 85 5.86 -15.28 -5.81
N GLY A 86 4.53 -15.28 -5.71
CA GLY A 86 3.78 -16.16 -4.84
C GLY A 86 2.51 -16.65 -5.55
N ALA A 87 1.98 -17.77 -5.12
CA ALA A 87 0.75 -18.32 -5.69
C ALA A 87 -0.18 -18.84 -4.60
N THR A 88 -1.47 -18.56 -4.73
CA THR A 88 -2.50 -19.15 -3.88
C THR A 88 -2.73 -20.61 -4.26
N ALA A 89 -3.18 -21.42 -3.32
CA ALA A 89 -3.70 -22.74 -3.62
C ALA A 89 -4.94 -22.65 -4.54
N ALA A 90 -5.27 -23.76 -5.19
CA ALA A 90 -6.48 -23.85 -6.03
C ALA A 90 -7.78 -24.06 -5.22
N THR A 91 -7.77 -23.71 -3.93
CA THR A 91 -8.94 -23.73 -3.05
C THR A 91 -9.51 -22.32 -2.96
N ASP A 92 -10.82 -22.19 -2.86
CA ASP A 92 -11.48 -20.91 -2.71
C ASP A 92 -11.06 -20.16 -1.44
N ASN A 93 -10.90 -18.84 -1.55
CA ASN A 93 -10.54 -17.94 -0.44
C ASN A 93 -9.16 -18.23 0.20
N THR A 94 -8.22 -18.78 -0.55
CA THR A 94 -6.83 -18.89 -0.08
C THR A 94 -6.08 -17.58 -0.25
N MET A 95 -5.18 -17.29 0.68
CA MET A 95 -4.46 -16.01 0.73
C MET A 95 -2.99 -16.24 1.03
N ILE A 96 -2.15 -15.34 0.51
CA ILE A 96 -0.74 -15.21 0.84
C ILE A 96 -0.44 -13.77 1.23
N GLY A 97 0.49 -13.59 2.15
CA GLY A 97 0.83 -12.27 2.69
C GLY A 97 2.32 -11.97 2.67
N LEU A 98 2.63 -10.70 2.61
CA LEU A 98 3.96 -10.13 2.78
C LEU A 98 3.86 -9.02 3.83
N ASN A 99 4.51 -9.20 4.97
CA ASN A 99 4.52 -8.24 6.06
C ASN A 99 5.92 -7.66 6.25
N TYR A 100 6.01 -6.35 6.37
CA TYR A 100 7.27 -5.69 6.65
C TYR A 100 7.52 -5.64 8.16
N ASP A 101 8.66 -6.17 8.59
CA ASP A 101 9.04 -6.27 10.01
C ASP A 101 10.24 -5.39 10.40
N GLY A 102 10.82 -4.66 9.44
CA GLY A 102 12.07 -3.93 9.66
C GLY A 102 11.94 -2.72 10.60
N VAL A 103 10.87 -1.94 10.51
CA VAL A 103 10.61 -0.76 11.35
C VAL A 103 9.12 -0.59 11.57
N PHE A 104 8.72 -0.17 12.75
CA PHE A 104 7.34 0.19 13.06
C PHE A 104 7.10 1.68 12.79
N PHE A 105 5.90 2.00 12.39
CA PHE A 105 5.46 3.36 12.12
C PHE A 105 4.31 3.71 13.05
N ASP A 106 4.25 4.94 13.51
CA ASP A 106 3.07 5.48 14.15
C ASP A 106 2.28 6.37 13.17
N ALA A 107 1.00 6.54 13.39
CA ALA A 107 0.16 7.36 12.52
C ALA A 107 0.59 8.84 12.49
N GLN A 108 1.28 9.31 13.53
CA GLN A 108 1.76 10.70 13.60
C GLN A 108 2.99 10.94 12.74
N SER A 109 3.80 9.92 12.45
CA SER A 109 4.95 10.02 11.55
C SER A 109 4.56 10.16 10.08
N SER A 110 3.26 10.18 9.79
CA SER A 110 2.72 10.26 8.43
C SER A 110 3.33 9.21 7.51
N PRO A 111 3.22 7.92 7.85
CA PRO A 111 3.83 6.88 7.04
C PRO A 111 3.09 6.70 5.72
N GLY A 112 3.85 6.31 4.71
CA GLY A 112 3.30 5.93 3.43
C GLY A 112 3.98 4.69 2.87
N MET A 113 3.28 3.99 2.00
CA MET A 113 3.82 2.88 1.25
C MET A 113 3.36 2.93 -0.21
N ARG A 114 4.17 2.35 -1.07
CA ARG A 114 3.85 2.10 -2.47
C ARG A 114 4.26 0.68 -2.81
N VAL A 115 3.37 -0.06 -3.44
CA VAL A 115 3.67 -1.38 -3.96
C VAL A 115 3.31 -1.42 -5.44
N ARG A 116 4.18 -2.05 -6.23
CA ARG A 116 3.94 -2.35 -7.64
C ARG A 116 3.81 -3.86 -7.79
N LEU A 117 2.64 -4.30 -8.24
CA LEU A 117 2.33 -5.73 -8.35
C LEU A 117 1.50 -6.04 -9.60
N LYS A 118 1.47 -7.30 -9.98
CA LYS A 118 0.58 -7.85 -11.01
C LYS A 118 0.05 -9.21 -10.61
N VAL A 119 -1.03 -9.62 -11.28
CA VAL A 119 -1.61 -10.95 -11.16
C VAL A 119 -1.78 -11.58 -12.53
N ASN A 120 -1.57 -12.89 -12.63
CA ASN A 120 -1.71 -13.61 -13.89
C ASN A 120 -3.16 -13.63 -14.44
N THR A 121 -4.14 -13.58 -13.55
CA THR A 121 -5.57 -13.60 -13.90
C THR A 121 -6.31 -12.65 -12.96
N ALA A 122 -6.90 -11.60 -13.49
CA ALA A 122 -7.50 -10.50 -12.75
C ALA A 122 -8.95 -10.75 -12.28
N THR A 123 -9.50 -11.92 -12.54
CA THR A 123 -10.84 -12.30 -12.10
C THR A 123 -10.79 -13.13 -10.83
N SER A 124 -11.78 -12.98 -9.97
CA SER A 124 -11.89 -13.72 -8.70
C SER A 124 -10.63 -13.60 -7.85
N ILE A 125 -10.24 -12.36 -7.57
CA ILE A 125 -9.06 -12.01 -6.78
C ILE A 125 -9.39 -11.10 -5.60
N TYR A 126 -8.52 -11.14 -4.62
CA TYR A 126 -8.45 -10.21 -3.50
C TYR A 126 -7.08 -9.56 -3.46
N ILE A 127 -7.03 -8.26 -3.26
CA ILE A 127 -5.80 -7.49 -3.06
C ILE A 127 -6.05 -6.52 -1.92
N GLU A 128 -5.18 -6.52 -0.92
CA GLU A 128 -5.16 -5.56 0.16
C GLU A 128 -3.73 -5.11 0.42
N ALA A 129 -3.50 -3.80 0.46
CA ALA A 129 -2.20 -3.23 0.76
C ALA A 129 -2.36 -2.01 1.66
N GLY A 130 -1.52 -1.90 2.70
CA GLY A 130 -1.62 -0.81 3.65
C GLY A 130 -0.80 -1.01 4.91
N PHE A 131 -1.33 -0.48 5.99
CA PHE A 131 -0.75 -0.52 7.33
C PHE A 131 -1.75 -1.11 8.32
N CYS A 132 -1.27 -1.94 9.25
CA CYS A 132 -2.06 -2.40 10.38
C CYS A 132 -1.20 -2.65 11.62
N ASP A 133 -1.83 -2.72 12.78
CA ASP A 133 -1.16 -2.94 14.07
C ASP A 133 -0.87 -4.42 14.37
N ALA A 134 -1.49 -5.36 13.65
CA ALA A 134 -1.32 -6.80 13.86
C ALA A 134 -1.20 -7.62 12.56
N PRO A 135 -0.20 -7.35 11.69
CA PRO A 135 -0.09 -8.02 10.39
C PRO A 135 0.31 -9.49 10.48
N THR A 136 0.79 -9.95 11.63
CA THR A 136 1.28 -11.32 11.83
C THR A 136 0.20 -12.31 12.25
N GLN A 137 -1.02 -11.85 12.43
CA GLN A 137 -2.11 -12.75 12.78
C GLN A 137 -2.68 -13.40 11.53
N ALA A 138 -2.21 -14.60 11.31
CA ALA A 138 -2.82 -15.64 10.48
C ALA A 138 -3.50 -15.18 9.19
N TYR A 139 -2.78 -14.49 8.31
CA TYR A 139 -3.03 -14.49 6.86
C TYR A 139 -4.48 -14.30 6.36
N ASP A 140 -5.36 -13.92 7.23
CA ASP A 140 -6.67 -13.43 6.86
C ASP A 140 -6.56 -11.98 6.44
N ALA A 141 -7.24 -11.61 5.37
CA ALA A 141 -7.41 -10.22 5.00
C ALA A 141 -7.95 -9.42 6.19
N ASN A 142 -7.45 -8.22 6.42
CA ASN A 142 -7.97 -7.35 7.47
C ASN A 142 -9.37 -6.83 7.10
N TRP A 143 -9.66 -6.74 5.81
CA TRP A 143 -10.90 -6.23 5.29
C TRP A 143 -11.52 -7.18 4.27
N THR A 144 -12.83 -7.22 4.25
CA THR A 144 -13.60 -7.89 3.21
C THR A 144 -14.69 -6.95 2.74
N VAL A 145 -14.76 -6.69 1.44
CA VAL A 145 -15.88 -5.96 0.85
C VAL A 145 -17.00 -6.97 0.66
N THR A 146 -18.08 -6.82 1.42
CA THR A 146 -19.19 -7.78 1.41
C THR A 146 -19.98 -7.76 0.11
N THR A 147 -20.36 -8.93 -0.37
CA THR A 147 -21.24 -9.08 -1.53
C THR A 147 -22.59 -8.39 -1.27
N GLY A 148 -23.01 -7.51 -2.17
CA GLY A 148 -24.30 -6.82 -2.08
C GLY A 148 -24.26 -5.47 -1.35
N THR A 149 -23.15 -5.11 -0.72
CA THR A 149 -22.92 -3.81 -0.11
C THR A 149 -21.55 -3.27 -0.52
N ALA A 150 -21.41 -1.97 -0.57
CA ALA A 150 -20.10 -1.33 -0.78
C ALA A 150 -19.30 -1.21 0.53
N ASP A 151 -19.85 -1.64 1.63
CA ASP A 151 -19.25 -1.45 2.95
C ASP A 151 -18.31 -2.62 3.27
N PRO A 152 -17.01 -2.36 3.48
CA PRO A 152 -16.09 -3.37 3.95
C PRO A 152 -16.40 -3.75 5.39
N THR A 153 -16.18 -5.00 5.72
CA THR A 153 -16.29 -5.52 7.08
C THR A 153 -14.89 -5.88 7.58
N LEU A 154 -14.52 -5.41 8.76
CA LEU A 154 -13.26 -5.79 9.38
C LEU A 154 -13.28 -7.29 9.71
N VAL A 155 -12.29 -8.01 9.22
CA VAL A 155 -12.08 -9.41 9.57
C VAL A 155 -11.53 -9.49 10.98
N SER A 156 -12.11 -10.36 11.79
CA SER A 156 -11.71 -10.56 13.19
C SER A 156 -10.39 -11.31 13.27
N ASN A 157 -9.27 -10.60 13.12
CA ASN A 157 -7.91 -11.14 13.21
C ASN A 157 -7.08 -10.51 14.34
N GLY A 158 -7.72 -9.76 15.24
CA GLY A 158 -7.05 -9.06 16.34
C GLY A 158 -6.52 -7.68 15.98
N THR A 159 -6.67 -7.23 14.73
CA THR A 159 -6.29 -5.89 14.28
C THR A 159 -7.29 -4.85 14.76
N THR A 160 -6.81 -3.72 15.28
CA THR A 160 -7.63 -2.61 15.76
C THR A 160 -7.42 -1.33 14.97
N ASP A 161 -6.23 -1.15 14.40
CA ASP A 161 -5.86 0.01 13.60
C ASP A 161 -5.41 -0.44 12.22
N VAL A 162 -6.15 -0.05 11.19
CA VAL A 162 -5.92 -0.40 9.79
C VAL A 162 -6.07 0.82 8.89
N ALA A 163 -5.21 0.95 7.92
CA ALA A 163 -5.26 1.94 6.85
C ALA A 163 -4.83 1.26 5.55
N SER A 164 -5.76 0.93 4.66
CA SER A 164 -5.46 0.12 3.47
C SER A 164 -6.25 0.52 2.24
N VAL A 165 -5.78 0.04 1.11
CA VAL A 165 -6.52 -0.02 -0.16
C VAL A 165 -6.87 -1.47 -0.42
N VAL A 166 -8.12 -1.75 -0.70
CA VAL A 166 -8.69 -3.09 -0.88
C VAL A 166 -9.37 -3.21 -2.23
N LEU A 167 -9.17 -4.33 -2.90
CA LEU A 167 -9.97 -4.81 -4.02
C LEU A 167 -10.49 -6.21 -3.69
N ASP A 168 -11.80 -6.39 -3.77
CA ASP A 168 -12.43 -7.71 -3.71
C ASP A 168 -13.33 -7.89 -4.94
N THR A 169 -12.95 -8.77 -5.87
CA THR A 169 -13.71 -8.98 -7.11
C THR A 169 -14.97 -9.82 -6.93
N ASP A 170 -15.17 -10.43 -5.77
CA ASP A 170 -16.42 -11.10 -5.41
C ASP A 170 -17.49 -10.13 -4.87
N ALA A 171 -17.07 -8.93 -4.47
CA ALA A 171 -18.00 -7.89 -4.06
C ALA A 171 -18.89 -7.46 -5.23
N THR A 172 -20.09 -6.99 -4.91
CA THR A 172 -21.01 -6.41 -5.91
C THR A 172 -20.35 -5.21 -6.61
N GLN A 173 -19.65 -4.38 -5.83
CA GLN A 173 -18.84 -3.29 -6.36
C GLN A 173 -17.39 -3.75 -6.49
N LYS A 174 -16.98 -4.00 -7.72
CA LYS A 174 -15.62 -4.48 -8.07
C LYS A 174 -14.63 -3.34 -8.26
N SER A 175 -14.63 -2.39 -7.34
CA SER A 175 -13.73 -1.23 -7.37
C SER A 175 -12.74 -1.27 -6.23
N PHE A 176 -11.61 -0.58 -6.38
CA PHE A 176 -10.73 -0.34 -5.25
C PHE A 176 -11.41 0.56 -4.23
N VAL A 177 -11.19 0.26 -2.95
CA VAL A 177 -11.73 1.01 -1.82
C VAL A 177 -10.60 1.39 -0.90
N VAL A 178 -10.52 2.66 -0.49
CA VAL A 178 -9.71 3.06 0.67
C VAL A 178 -10.50 2.76 1.91
N CYS A 179 -9.91 2.01 2.80
CA CYS A 179 -10.49 1.64 4.08
C CYS A 179 -9.60 2.11 5.22
N ALA A 180 -10.19 2.63 6.28
CA ALA A 180 -9.48 2.86 7.51
C ALA A 180 -10.40 2.67 8.73
N VAL A 181 -9.82 2.18 9.81
CA VAL A 181 -10.42 2.15 11.14
C VAL A 181 -9.32 2.34 12.17
N GLY A 182 -9.63 3.02 13.24
CA GLY A 182 -8.77 3.13 14.40
C GLY A 182 -9.51 2.79 15.67
N THR A 183 -8.79 2.64 16.75
CA THR A 183 -9.30 2.24 18.07
C THR A 183 -10.47 3.13 18.55
N THR A 184 -10.54 4.37 18.11
CA THR A 184 -11.60 5.33 18.49
C THR A 184 -12.77 5.37 17.53
N ASP A 185 -12.71 4.65 16.42
CA ASP A 185 -13.79 4.63 15.44
C ASP A 185 -14.87 3.62 15.83
N SER A 186 -16.14 4.00 15.70
CA SER A 186 -17.29 3.11 15.93
C SER A 186 -17.54 2.14 14.78
N ALA A 187 -17.01 2.44 13.60
CA ALA A 187 -17.13 1.65 12.39
C ALA A 187 -16.03 2.00 11.40
N PRO A 188 -15.67 1.07 10.50
CA PRO A 188 -14.75 1.34 9.39
C PRO A 188 -15.20 2.52 8.54
N LYS A 189 -14.24 3.30 8.07
CA LYS A 189 -14.45 4.39 7.12
C LYS A 189 -13.98 3.93 5.75
N LEU A 190 -14.71 4.28 4.71
CA LEU A 190 -14.38 3.87 3.35
C LEU A 190 -14.65 4.95 2.32
N THR A 191 -13.91 4.90 1.22
CA THR A 191 -14.16 5.67 0.01
C THR A 191 -13.81 4.81 -1.21
N VAL A 192 -14.75 4.72 -2.14
CA VAL A 192 -14.54 4.01 -3.41
C VAL A 192 -13.64 4.83 -4.32
N LEU A 193 -12.63 4.20 -4.92
CA LEU A 193 -11.70 4.81 -5.85
C LEU A 193 -12.21 4.63 -7.28
N GLY A 194 -12.83 5.67 -7.84
CA GLY A 194 -13.19 5.76 -9.25
C GLY A 194 -13.96 4.55 -9.76
N ASP A 195 -15.26 4.53 -9.59
CA ASP A 195 -16.10 3.50 -10.18
C ASP A 195 -16.24 3.79 -11.68
N ILE A 196 -15.59 3.00 -12.53
CA ILE A 196 -15.85 2.96 -13.97
C ILE A 196 -16.67 1.70 -14.21
N PRO A 197 -17.99 1.81 -14.35
CA PRO A 197 -18.86 0.66 -14.50
C PRO A 197 -18.40 -0.24 -15.67
N GLY A 198 -18.21 -1.52 -15.39
CA GLY A 198 -17.87 -2.53 -16.39
C GLY A 198 -16.39 -2.63 -16.78
N VAL A 199 -15.52 -1.81 -16.20
CA VAL A 199 -14.06 -1.93 -16.36
C VAL A 199 -13.46 -2.63 -15.16
N SER A 200 -12.77 -3.75 -15.38
CA SER A 200 -11.96 -4.35 -14.32
C SER A 200 -10.86 -3.37 -13.94
N PRO A 201 -10.69 -3.04 -12.65
CA PRO A 201 -9.61 -2.15 -12.20
C PRO A 201 -8.22 -2.80 -12.33
N VAL A 202 -8.17 -4.07 -12.63
CA VAL A 202 -6.96 -4.89 -12.80
C VAL A 202 -7.05 -5.66 -14.11
N GLU A 203 -5.95 -5.69 -14.85
CA GLU A 203 -5.81 -6.47 -16.08
C GLU A 203 -4.83 -7.63 -15.87
N ASN A 204 -5.03 -8.73 -16.61
CA ASN A 204 -4.14 -9.89 -16.56
C ASN A 204 -2.71 -9.48 -16.92
N ASP A 205 -1.75 -9.96 -16.14
CA ASP A 205 -0.30 -9.76 -16.35
C ASP A 205 0.14 -8.29 -16.50
N THR A 206 -0.74 -7.35 -16.10
CA THR A 206 -0.44 -5.92 -16.13
C THR A 206 -0.09 -5.41 -14.74
N TYR A 207 1.03 -4.70 -14.63
CA TYR A 207 1.42 -4.10 -13.37
C TYR A 207 0.51 -2.95 -12.97
N LEU A 208 0.08 -2.98 -11.73
CA LEU A 208 -0.57 -1.87 -11.06
C LEU A 208 0.27 -1.39 -9.89
N THR A 209 0.11 -0.13 -9.55
CA THR A 209 0.76 0.48 -8.39
C THR A 209 -0.31 0.92 -7.40
N ILE A 210 -0.20 0.45 -6.16
CA ILE A 210 -1.05 0.88 -5.04
C ILE A 210 -0.23 1.78 -4.14
N LEU A 211 -0.76 2.94 -3.81
CA LEU A 211 -0.20 3.87 -2.85
C LEU A 211 -1.17 4.05 -1.68
N VAL A 212 -0.65 3.96 -0.47
CA VAL A 212 -1.37 4.28 0.76
C VAL A 212 -0.55 5.28 1.56
N GLN A 213 -1.17 6.38 1.97
CA GLN A 213 -0.55 7.42 2.76
C GLN A 213 -1.42 7.76 3.96
N ILE A 214 -0.86 7.67 5.16
CA ILE A 214 -1.46 8.21 6.37
C ILE A 214 -0.94 9.64 6.53
N ASN A 215 -1.84 10.60 6.66
CA ASN A 215 -1.49 11.98 6.93
C ASN A 215 -1.91 12.30 8.36
N SER A 216 -0.94 12.62 9.19
CA SER A 216 -1.20 13.10 10.53
C SER A 216 -1.88 14.47 10.46
N ALA A 217 -2.95 14.64 11.22
CA ALA A 217 -3.48 15.99 11.44
C ALA A 217 -2.46 16.82 12.23
N ALA A 218 -2.28 18.07 11.84
CA ALA A 218 -1.42 19.01 12.54
C ALA A 218 -1.91 19.34 13.98
N SER A 219 -3.11 18.90 14.33
CA SER A 219 -3.73 19.08 15.65
C SER A 219 -3.86 17.73 16.34
N ALA A 220 -3.37 17.67 17.57
CA ALA A 220 -3.40 16.50 18.46
C ALA A 220 -4.80 16.06 18.93
N THR A 221 -5.84 16.41 18.19
CA THR A 221 -7.18 15.89 18.47
C THR A 221 -7.23 14.44 17.98
N ALA A 222 -7.30 13.50 18.91
CA ALA A 222 -7.52 12.09 18.62
C ALA A 222 -8.69 11.94 17.63
N GLY A 223 -8.46 11.27 16.51
CA GLY A 223 -9.52 11.00 15.53
C GLY A 223 -9.42 11.75 14.20
N ALA A 224 -8.31 12.42 13.88
CA ALA A 224 -8.20 13.25 12.68
C ALA A 224 -7.05 12.86 11.71
N ASN A 225 -6.62 11.61 11.72
CA ASN A 225 -5.70 11.14 10.68
C ASN A 225 -6.48 10.92 9.37
N SER A 226 -5.96 11.41 8.25
CA SER A 226 -6.52 11.08 6.95
C SER A 226 -5.70 10.00 6.26
N VAL A 227 -6.37 9.01 5.71
CA VAL A 227 -5.77 7.95 4.90
C VAL A 227 -6.11 8.20 3.45
N THR A 228 -5.10 8.36 2.63
CA THR A 228 -5.26 8.54 1.18
C THR A 228 -4.78 7.29 0.45
N GLY A 229 -5.61 6.75 -0.43
CA GLY A 229 -5.24 5.71 -1.37
C GLY A 229 -5.21 6.22 -2.80
N CYS A 230 -4.34 5.65 -3.63
CA CYS A 230 -4.26 5.98 -5.04
C CYS A 230 -3.79 4.76 -5.85
N ILE A 231 -4.38 4.57 -7.02
CA ILE A 231 -4.01 3.52 -7.97
C ILE A 231 -3.33 4.13 -9.18
N ASN A 232 -2.17 3.58 -9.57
CA ASN A 232 -1.37 3.98 -10.73
C ASN A 232 -1.03 5.49 -10.78
N GLY A 233 -1.00 6.15 -9.62
CA GLY A 233 -0.82 7.60 -9.56
C GLY A 233 -1.94 8.42 -10.22
N ASN A 234 -3.06 7.77 -10.57
CA ASN A 234 -4.17 8.42 -11.26
C ASN A 234 -5.04 9.19 -10.25
N PRO A 235 -5.19 10.51 -10.39
CA PRO A 235 -6.00 11.31 -9.47
C PRO A 235 -7.50 10.95 -9.49
N VAL A 236 -8.00 10.36 -10.58
CA VAL A 236 -9.39 9.86 -10.66
C VAL A 236 -9.56 8.58 -9.83
N LEU A 237 -8.48 7.78 -9.71
CA LEU A 237 -8.43 6.57 -8.87
C LEU A 237 -7.75 6.87 -7.53
N SER A 238 -8.12 7.97 -6.90
CA SER A 238 -7.65 8.35 -5.58
C SER A 238 -8.79 8.77 -4.67
N GLY A 239 -8.66 8.49 -3.39
CA GLY A 239 -9.65 8.86 -2.38
C GLY A 239 -9.02 9.03 -1.01
N THR A 240 -9.75 9.68 -0.12
CA THR A 240 -9.30 9.93 1.25
C THR A 240 -10.44 9.64 2.22
N VAL A 241 -10.10 8.98 3.32
CA VAL A 241 -10.99 8.77 4.47
C VAL A 241 -10.34 9.33 5.73
N ASN A 242 -11.14 9.73 6.70
CA ASN A 242 -10.65 10.15 8.02
C ASN A 242 -10.91 9.03 9.03
N ALA A 243 -9.89 8.65 9.78
CA ALA A 243 -9.96 7.58 10.77
C ALA A 243 -9.26 7.96 12.07
N GLY A 244 -9.75 7.39 13.16
CA GLY A 244 -9.20 7.58 14.50
C GLY A 244 -8.06 6.62 14.81
N LEU A 245 -7.04 6.55 13.93
CA LEU A 245 -5.86 5.72 14.17
C LEU A 245 -5.17 6.12 15.47
N ASP A 246 -4.86 5.12 16.29
CA ASP A 246 -4.14 5.35 17.54
C ASP A 246 -2.68 5.74 17.25
N THR A 247 -2.29 6.88 17.75
CA THR A 247 -0.94 7.41 17.58
C THR A 247 0.12 6.66 18.40
N ALA A 248 -0.28 5.85 19.35
CA ALA A 248 0.61 5.00 20.16
C ALA A 248 0.77 3.59 19.59
N LYS A 249 0.00 3.22 18.57
CA LYS A 249 0.09 1.91 17.93
C LYS A 249 1.23 1.83 16.94
N ALA A 250 1.90 0.70 16.99
CA ALA A 250 2.95 0.34 16.03
C ALA A 250 2.28 -0.23 14.77
N LEU A 251 2.24 0.55 13.71
CA LEU A 251 1.71 0.15 12.41
C LEU A 251 2.81 -0.49 11.57
N ARG A 252 2.48 -1.57 10.87
CA ARG A 252 3.37 -2.25 9.92
C ARG A 252 2.79 -2.21 8.52
N PRO A 253 3.60 -1.92 7.50
CA PRO A 253 3.20 -2.08 6.11
C PRO A 253 3.01 -3.56 5.77
N TYR A 254 1.97 -3.86 4.99
CA TYR A 254 1.67 -5.22 4.57
C TYR A 254 1.00 -5.28 3.21
N ILE A 255 1.02 -6.47 2.61
CA ILE A 255 0.21 -6.85 1.45
C ILE A 255 -0.40 -8.21 1.74
N VAL A 256 -1.68 -8.35 1.46
CA VAL A 256 -2.37 -9.63 1.38
C VAL A 256 -3.01 -9.74 0.00
N VAL A 257 -2.81 -10.86 -0.64
CA VAL A 257 -3.41 -11.17 -1.93
C VAL A 257 -4.04 -12.56 -1.89
N GLY A 258 -5.11 -12.76 -2.64
CA GLY A 258 -5.82 -14.02 -2.58
C GLY A 258 -6.64 -14.31 -3.84
N ASN A 259 -7.14 -15.54 -3.92
CA ASN A 259 -8.15 -15.93 -4.88
C ASN A 259 -9.55 -15.89 -4.24
N ARG A 260 -10.54 -15.69 -5.07
CA ARG A 260 -11.97 -15.71 -4.73
C ARG A 260 -12.72 -16.77 -5.56
N ALA A 261 -12.03 -17.83 -5.95
CA ALA A 261 -12.57 -19.00 -6.64
C ALA A 261 -11.61 -20.17 -6.44
N ALA A 262 -12.07 -21.39 -6.61
CA ALA A 262 -11.25 -22.60 -6.54
C ALA A 262 -10.28 -22.71 -7.73
N SER A 263 -9.40 -21.72 -7.89
CA SER A 263 -8.41 -21.60 -8.95
C SER A 263 -7.21 -20.81 -8.49
N ALA A 264 -6.04 -21.37 -8.56
CA ALA A 264 -4.80 -20.72 -8.16
C ALA A 264 -4.56 -19.41 -8.92
N ARG A 265 -4.02 -18.42 -8.22
CA ARG A 265 -3.60 -17.13 -8.78
C ARG A 265 -2.15 -16.90 -8.45
N THR A 266 -1.38 -16.48 -9.46
CA THR A 266 0.03 -16.09 -9.27
C THR A 266 0.13 -14.58 -9.20
N PHE A 267 0.74 -14.09 -8.14
CA PHE A 267 1.00 -12.67 -7.90
C PHE A 267 2.50 -12.42 -7.99
N THR A 268 2.85 -11.31 -8.62
CA THR A 268 4.24 -10.84 -8.71
C THR A 268 4.32 -9.45 -8.10
N VAL A 269 5.18 -9.26 -7.11
CA VAL A 269 5.50 -7.96 -6.52
C VAL A 269 6.85 -7.53 -7.06
N ASP A 270 6.86 -6.43 -7.81
CA ASP A 270 8.04 -5.89 -8.47
C ASP A 270 8.82 -4.94 -7.56
N SER A 271 8.10 -4.09 -6.82
CA SER A 271 8.73 -3.19 -5.88
C SER A 271 7.83 -2.87 -4.68
N PHE A 272 8.48 -2.58 -3.57
CA PHE A 272 7.85 -2.19 -2.32
C PHE A 272 8.61 -1.00 -1.73
N GLU A 273 7.93 0.10 -1.50
CA GLU A 273 8.52 1.32 -0.97
C GLU A 273 7.77 1.76 0.28
N ILE A 274 8.51 2.26 1.25
CA ILE A 274 7.99 2.77 2.50
C ILE A 274 8.71 4.06 2.89
N TRP A 275 7.97 4.97 3.50
CA TRP A 275 8.52 6.22 4.02
C TRP A 275 7.74 6.74 5.21
N CYS A 276 8.36 7.57 6.01
CA CYS A 276 7.71 8.36 7.05
C CYS A 276 8.54 9.60 7.39
N ASN A 277 7.94 10.57 8.06
CA ASN A 277 8.67 11.67 8.67
C ASN A 277 9.44 11.14 9.90
N ARG A 278 10.72 11.47 10.01
CA ARG A 278 11.47 11.29 11.27
C ARG A 278 11.03 12.38 12.26
N ARG A 279 10.91 12.01 13.50
CA ARG A 279 10.59 12.91 14.60
C ARG A 279 11.83 13.19 15.44
#